data_8360995b3714cba50955e8f387203622
#
_entry.id   8360995b3714cba50955e8f387203622
#
_cell.length_a   1.000
_cell.length_b   1.000
_cell.length_c   1.000
_cell.angle_alpha   90.00
_cell.angle_beta   90.00
_cell.angle_gamma   90.00
#
_symmetry.space_group_name_H-M   'P 1'
#
loop_
_entity.id
_entity.type
_entity.pdbx_description
1 polymer ?
#
loop_
_entity_poly.entity_id
_entity_poly.type
_entity_poly.pdbx_seq_one_letter_code
_entity_poly.pdbx_strand_id
1 'polypeptide(L)'
;MATTTMSKPATSKPATNKPAPSKPAKGTRSIGSNIRGDAIKSVLSLIKEKGVQVVDVKFTDLPGQWQHFSLPAATFDEDVFREGLGFDGSSIRGFQAINESDMLLIPDPTTVFVDPVLGVRTLSVICDIYDPITREPYSRDPRFIAFKAEEYLKMSGIATTSYWGPEAEFFIFNSVRFDQNAHEGYYYIDSEEGIWNSGSNGAPNMGHRPRHKEGYFPVPPVDRLQDVRSKIMLALIEAGVPVEVQHHEVGTAGQAEIDFRFGTLVQTADRLLAYKYVVKNVCHNLGYTATFMPKPLFGDNGSGMHVHQSLWTGDTNLFFDEKGYALISDKARWYIGGLIAHAPALLALCAPTTNSYRRLVPGFEAPINLIYSQRNRSAICRIPMYSSSPKSKRIEFRAPDPSCNPYLAFSALLMAGLDGIRNKIEPPAPIDEDLYELEGPAKLGIKNTPGSLGEVLNALEKDNAFLLEGNVFTPDVIETWIEMKRTKDLPAINLRPHPYEFFLYYDT
;
A
#
# COMPACT_ATOMS: atom_id res chain seq x y z
N MET A 1 43.00 59.81 16.75
CA MET A 1 42.11 60.03 17.91
C MET A 1 41.31 58.71 18.08
N ALA A 2 41.25 58.24 19.28
CA ALA A 2 41.00 56.82 19.69
C ALA A 2 39.68 56.20 19.19
N THR A 3 39.78 55.01 18.64
CA THR A 3 38.69 54.10 18.38
C THR A 3 38.56 53.13 19.55
N THR A 4 37.43 53.23 20.28
CA THR A 4 37.09 52.35 21.40
C THR A 4 36.32 51.15 20.86
N THR A 5 36.89 49.95 20.95
CA THR A 5 36.24 48.66 20.66
C THR A 5 35.46 48.20 21.89
N MET A 6 34.13 48.04 21.76
CA MET A 6 33.29 47.38 22.77
C MET A 6 33.23 45.88 22.51
N SER A 7 33.65 45.09 23.48
CA SER A 7 33.52 43.64 23.53
C SER A 7 32.08 43.22 23.91
N LYS A 8 31.49 42.28 23.15
CA LYS A 8 30.22 41.58 23.48
C LYS A 8 30.47 40.48 24.50
N PRO A 9 29.55 40.23 25.44
CA PRO A 9 29.66 39.12 26.37
C PRO A 9 29.25 37.78 25.70
N ALA A 10 30.01 36.73 26.01
CA ALA A 10 29.76 35.37 25.57
C ALA A 10 28.57 34.76 26.34
N THR A 11 27.53 34.34 25.63
CA THR A 11 26.43 33.52 26.19
C THR A 11 26.76 32.04 26.03
N SER A 12 26.96 31.37 27.16
CA SER A 12 27.12 29.92 27.25
C SER A 12 25.77 29.22 26.99
N LYS A 13 25.69 28.37 25.95
CA LYS A 13 24.56 27.46 25.71
C LYS A 13 24.69 26.23 26.65
N PRO A 14 23.61 25.71 27.23
CA PRO A 14 23.65 24.48 28.00
C PRO A 14 23.85 23.27 27.04
N ALA A 15 24.76 22.38 27.45
CA ALA A 15 25.03 21.13 26.75
C ALA A 15 23.82 20.18 26.88
N THR A 16 23.14 19.90 25.78
CA THR A 16 22.16 18.80 25.69
C THR A 16 22.92 17.49 25.50
N ASN A 17 22.90 16.64 26.52
CA ASN A 17 23.34 15.25 26.41
C ASN A 17 22.42 14.50 25.44
N LYS A 18 22.84 14.34 24.19
CA LYS A 18 22.22 13.38 23.28
C LYS A 18 22.77 11.99 23.62
N PRO A 19 21.94 10.96 23.79
CA PRO A 19 22.42 9.60 23.90
C PRO A 19 23.15 9.20 22.61
N ALA A 20 24.24 8.44 22.75
CA ALA A 20 25.03 7.95 21.63
C ALA A 20 24.15 7.08 20.69
N PRO A 21 24.37 7.13 19.37
CA PRO A 21 23.64 6.29 18.43
C PRO A 21 23.91 4.82 18.73
N SER A 22 22.85 4.04 18.91
CA SER A 22 22.90 2.59 19.01
C SER A 22 23.54 2.02 17.73
N LYS A 23 24.44 1.05 17.89
CA LYS A 23 25.06 0.37 16.75
C LYS A 23 23.99 -0.18 15.82
N PRO A 24 24.16 -0.08 14.48
CA PRO A 24 23.20 -0.62 13.53
C PRO A 24 23.03 -2.11 13.77
N ALA A 25 21.78 -2.56 13.81
CA ALA A 25 21.47 -3.98 13.87
C ALA A 25 22.01 -4.63 12.57
N LYS A 26 22.93 -5.59 12.74
CA LYS A 26 23.37 -6.45 11.64
C LYS A 26 22.21 -7.43 11.35
N GLY A 27 21.24 -7.00 10.55
CA GLY A 27 20.10 -7.79 10.16
C GLY A 27 20.40 -8.58 8.89
N THR A 28 21.17 -9.65 8.98
CA THR A 28 21.02 -10.73 8.01
C THR A 28 19.72 -11.46 8.35
N ARG A 29 18.83 -11.61 7.36
CA ARG A 29 17.62 -12.44 7.48
C ARG A 29 18.03 -13.87 7.77
N SER A 30 18.25 -14.21 9.03
CA SER A 30 18.56 -15.57 9.46
C SER A 30 17.27 -16.36 9.64
N ILE A 31 16.66 -16.78 8.53
CA ILE A 31 15.92 -18.04 8.56
C ILE A 31 17.00 -19.06 8.93
N GLY A 32 16.83 -19.80 10.04
CA GLY A 32 17.87 -20.73 10.48
C GLY A 32 18.39 -21.58 9.32
N SER A 33 19.69 -21.68 9.16
CA SER A 33 20.36 -22.25 7.98
C SER A 33 19.76 -23.60 7.52
N ASN A 34 19.27 -24.42 8.44
CA ASN A 34 18.60 -25.68 8.14
C ASN A 34 17.20 -25.51 7.53
N ILE A 35 16.39 -24.55 8.04
CA ILE A 35 15.04 -24.28 7.54
C ILE A 35 15.10 -23.74 6.11
N ARG A 36 16.07 -22.85 5.82
CA ARG A 36 16.29 -22.33 4.48
C ARG A 36 16.73 -23.43 3.49
N GLY A 37 17.62 -24.33 3.91
CA GLY A 37 18.07 -25.46 3.08
C GLY A 37 16.93 -26.41 2.70
N ASP A 38 16.03 -26.72 3.62
CA ASP A 38 14.89 -27.59 3.35
C ASP A 38 13.86 -26.91 2.43
N ALA A 39 13.64 -25.60 2.59
CA ALA A 39 12.79 -24.83 1.69
C ALA A 39 13.34 -24.81 0.25
N ILE A 40 14.65 -24.62 0.06
CA ILE A 40 15.29 -24.66 -1.26
C ILE A 40 15.09 -26.03 -1.93
N LYS A 41 15.33 -27.12 -1.20
CA LYS A 41 15.10 -28.48 -1.73
C LYS A 41 13.65 -28.70 -2.14
N SER A 42 12.71 -28.19 -1.35
CA SER A 42 11.27 -28.26 -1.67
C SER A 42 10.95 -27.52 -2.96
N VAL A 43 11.54 -26.33 -3.20
CA VAL A 43 11.37 -25.57 -4.44
C VAL A 43 11.92 -26.35 -5.64
N LEU A 44 13.13 -26.91 -5.55
CA LEU A 44 13.74 -27.70 -6.63
C LEU A 44 12.96 -28.99 -6.93
N SER A 45 12.34 -29.60 -5.92
CA SER A 45 11.43 -30.73 -6.10
C SER A 45 10.15 -30.29 -6.79
N LEU A 46 9.55 -29.16 -6.39
CA LEU A 46 8.35 -28.61 -6.99
C LEU A 46 8.54 -28.31 -8.49
N ILE A 47 9.70 -27.74 -8.87
CA ILE A 47 10.05 -27.50 -10.27
C ILE A 47 9.95 -28.79 -11.09
N LYS A 48 10.52 -29.88 -10.58
CA LYS A 48 10.49 -31.20 -11.26
C LYS A 48 9.09 -31.80 -11.29
N GLU A 49 8.41 -31.84 -10.14
CA GLU A 49 7.08 -32.44 -9.99
C GLU A 49 6.03 -31.75 -10.85
N LYS A 50 6.08 -30.43 -10.94
CA LYS A 50 5.13 -29.63 -11.72
C LYS A 50 5.54 -29.46 -13.18
N GLY A 51 6.72 -29.96 -13.59
CA GLY A 51 7.23 -29.80 -14.96
C GLY A 51 7.41 -28.32 -15.34
N VAL A 52 7.92 -27.51 -14.39
CA VAL A 52 8.21 -26.09 -14.61
C VAL A 52 9.29 -25.96 -15.69
N GLN A 53 9.06 -25.07 -16.65
CA GLN A 53 9.99 -24.79 -17.75
C GLN A 53 10.75 -23.49 -17.56
N VAL A 54 10.14 -22.52 -16.88
CA VAL A 54 10.66 -21.16 -16.65
C VAL A 54 10.56 -20.82 -15.17
N VAL A 55 11.58 -20.18 -14.61
CA VAL A 55 11.51 -19.53 -13.30
C VAL A 55 11.54 -18.03 -13.52
N ASP A 56 10.57 -17.34 -12.96
CA ASP A 56 10.38 -15.90 -13.05
C ASP A 56 10.71 -15.24 -11.71
N VAL A 57 11.84 -14.54 -11.66
CA VAL A 57 12.31 -13.84 -10.46
C VAL A 57 11.70 -12.44 -10.42
N LYS A 58 11.03 -12.12 -9.32
CA LYS A 58 10.32 -10.86 -9.13
C LYS A 58 10.91 -10.07 -7.97
N PHE A 59 10.98 -8.77 -8.13
CA PHE A 59 11.36 -7.83 -7.07
C PHE A 59 10.56 -6.55 -7.20
N THR A 60 10.58 -5.71 -6.17
CA THR A 60 9.70 -4.53 -6.12
C THR A 60 10.52 -3.25 -6.25
N ASP A 61 10.16 -2.36 -7.18
CA ASP A 61 10.73 -1.02 -7.27
C ASP A 61 10.24 -0.10 -6.13
N LEU A 62 10.86 1.05 -5.92
CA LEU A 62 10.49 1.97 -4.86
C LEU A 62 9.02 2.45 -4.96
N PRO A 63 8.45 2.73 -6.15
CA PRO A 63 7.02 3.00 -6.30
C PRO A 63 6.06 1.86 -5.96
N GLY A 64 6.53 0.60 -5.88
CA GLY A 64 5.70 -0.55 -5.51
C GLY A 64 5.21 -1.39 -6.69
N GLN A 65 5.93 -1.36 -7.81
CA GLN A 65 5.65 -2.24 -8.95
C GLN A 65 6.63 -3.40 -8.98
N TRP A 66 6.12 -4.59 -9.29
CA TRP A 66 6.98 -5.72 -9.59
C TRP A 66 7.76 -5.50 -10.87
N GLN A 67 9.06 -5.70 -10.79
CA GLN A 67 9.99 -5.88 -11.89
C GLN A 67 10.38 -7.34 -11.95
N HIS A 68 10.78 -7.85 -13.11
CA HIS A 68 11.12 -9.27 -13.25
C HIS A 68 12.07 -9.55 -14.42
N PHE A 69 12.69 -10.71 -14.37
CA PHE A 69 13.24 -11.40 -15.52
C PHE A 69 13.13 -12.92 -15.30
N SER A 70 13.25 -13.67 -16.38
CA SER A 70 13.00 -15.10 -16.36
C SER A 70 14.25 -15.92 -16.75
N LEU A 71 14.38 -17.09 -16.16
CA LEU A 71 15.44 -18.05 -16.41
C LEU A 71 14.83 -19.38 -16.89
N PRO A 72 15.56 -20.16 -17.73
CA PRO A 72 15.22 -21.58 -17.91
C PRO A 72 15.25 -22.32 -16.55
N ALA A 73 14.25 -23.13 -16.26
CA ALA A 73 14.20 -23.88 -15.00
C ALA A 73 15.42 -24.80 -14.81
N ALA A 74 16.04 -25.23 -15.89
CA ALA A 74 17.25 -26.08 -15.88
C ALA A 74 18.48 -25.38 -15.30
N THR A 75 18.52 -24.05 -15.30
CA THR A 75 19.62 -23.24 -14.74
C THR A 75 19.32 -22.68 -13.35
N PHE A 76 18.16 -23.01 -12.79
CA PHE A 76 17.76 -22.54 -11.48
C PHE A 76 18.02 -23.63 -10.42
N ASP A 77 19.14 -23.53 -9.74
CA ASP A 77 19.67 -24.50 -8.79
C ASP A 77 19.92 -23.91 -7.40
N GLU A 78 20.58 -24.66 -6.52
CA GLU A 78 20.91 -24.20 -5.16
C GLU A 78 21.85 -22.98 -5.16
N ASP A 79 22.73 -22.86 -6.17
CA ASP A 79 23.69 -21.77 -6.27
C ASP A 79 22.99 -20.43 -6.50
N VAL A 80 21.89 -20.42 -7.24
CA VAL A 80 21.08 -19.21 -7.43
C VAL A 80 20.56 -18.63 -6.11
N PHE A 81 20.17 -19.49 -5.17
CA PHE A 81 19.72 -19.04 -3.84
C PHE A 81 20.88 -18.55 -2.95
N ARG A 82 22.11 -19.00 -3.20
CA ARG A 82 23.29 -18.64 -2.43
C ARG A 82 24.01 -17.45 -3.01
N GLU A 83 24.32 -17.49 -4.30
CA GLU A 83 25.11 -16.47 -5.00
C GLU A 83 24.25 -15.29 -5.48
N GLY A 84 22.98 -15.56 -5.79
CA GLY A 84 22.06 -14.57 -6.34
C GLY A 84 22.21 -14.39 -7.86
N LEU A 85 21.40 -13.46 -8.39
CA LEU A 85 21.34 -13.12 -9.80
C LEU A 85 21.63 -11.63 -9.97
N GLY A 86 22.62 -11.29 -10.82
CA GLY A 86 22.98 -9.90 -11.10
C GLY A 86 21.95 -9.18 -11.98
N PHE A 87 21.73 -7.90 -11.71
CA PHE A 87 20.92 -7.02 -12.55
C PHE A 87 21.38 -5.56 -12.46
N ASP A 88 20.96 -4.74 -13.44
CA ASP A 88 21.23 -3.31 -13.47
C ASP A 88 20.20 -2.52 -12.68
N GLY A 89 20.55 -2.09 -11.47
CA GLY A 89 19.70 -1.29 -10.59
C GLY A 89 19.49 0.15 -11.07
N SER A 90 20.33 0.69 -11.96
CA SER A 90 20.19 2.05 -12.47
C SER A 90 18.99 2.23 -13.40
N SER A 91 18.51 1.12 -13.98
CA SER A 91 17.29 1.09 -14.79
C SER A 91 16.01 0.96 -13.97
N ILE A 92 16.12 0.83 -12.64
CA ILE A 92 14.98 0.65 -11.72
C ILE A 92 14.63 1.96 -11.03
N ARG A 93 13.34 2.28 -11.00
CA ARG A 93 12.85 3.55 -10.43
C ARG A 93 13.12 3.66 -8.94
N GLY A 94 13.84 4.71 -8.55
CA GLY A 94 14.15 5.00 -7.16
C GLY A 94 15.37 4.23 -6.60
N PHE A 95 16.09 3.47 -7.44
CA PHE A 95 17.29 2.74 -7.05
C PHE A 95 18.57 3.54 -7.29
N GLN A 96 19.63 2.88 -7.77
CA GLN A 96 20.97 3.45 -7.85
C GLN A 96 21.19 4.38 -9.04
N ALA A 97 22.28 5.13 -8.99
CA ALA A 97 22.80 5.87 -10.12
C ALA A 97 23.64 4.94 -11.04
N ILE A 98 23.87 5.36 -12.28
CA ILE A 98 24.52 4.56 -13.31
C ILE A 98 25.96 4.12 -12.95
N ASN A 99 26.63 4.85 -12.09
CA ASN A 99 27.98 4.53 -11.61
C ASN A 99 28.03 3.47 -10.49
N GLU A 100 26.88 3.05 -9.96
CA GLU A 100 26.74 2.02 -8.91
C GLU A 100 25.60 1.06 -9.29
N SER A 101 25.53 0.67 -10.56
CA SER A 101 24.37 -0.01 -11.13
C SER A 101 24.23 -1.48 -10.77
N ASP A 102 25.34 -2.16 -10.50
CA ASP A 102 25.31 -3.61 -10.26
C ASP A 102 24.65 -3.94 -8.92
N MET A 103 23.65 -4.81 -8.96
CA MET A 103 22.89 -5.28 -7.79
C MET A 103 22.63 -6.78 -7.90
N LEU A 104 22.28 -7.41 -6.77
CA LEU A 104 21.93 -8.82 -6.69
C LEU A 104 20.51 -9.05 -6.23
N LEU A 105 19.84 -10.00 -6.89
CA LEU A 105 18.59 -10.60 -6.42
C LEU A 105 18.88 -11.91 -5.71
N ILE A 106 18.44 -12.04 -4.47
CA ILE A 106 18.50 -13.29 -3.70
C ILE A 106 17.08 -13.83 -3.56
N PRO A 107 16.73 -14.96 -4.23
CA PRO A 107 15.38 -15.50 -4.14
C PRO A 107 15.00 -15.94 -2.72
N ASP A 108 13.75 -15.67 -2.32
CA ASP A 108 13.17 -16.16 -1.09
C ASP A 108 12.38 -17.46 -1.36
N PRO A 109 12.88 -18.63 -0.96
CA PRO A 109 12.24 -19.92 -1.28
C PRO A 109 10.85 -20.08 -0.63
N THR A 110 10.46 -19.21 0.29
CA THR A 110 9.16 -19.28 0.98
C THR A 110 8.04 -18.57 0.22
N THR A 111 8.38 -17.86 -0.88
CA THR A 111 7.45 -17.02 -1.65
C THR A 111 7.03 -17.63 -3.00
N VAL A 112 7.47 -18.84 -3.29
CA VAL A 112 7.26 -19.48 -4.58
C VAL A 112 5.80 -19.88 -4.81
N PHE A 113 5.34 -19.71 -6.05
CA PHE A 113 4.09 -20.27 -6.53
C PHE A 113 4.21 -20.64 -8.02
N VAL A 114 3.44 -21.67 -8.43
CA VAL A 114 3.28 -21.95 -9.86
C VAL A 114 2.32 -20.92 -10.42
N ASP A 115 2.75 -20.20 -11.45
CA ASP A 115 2.01 -19.07 -12.01
C ASP A 115 0.74 -19.56 -12.73
N PRO A 116 -0.46 -19.15 -12.27
CA PRO A 116 -1.72 -19.63 -12.84
C PRO A 116 -2.16 -18.88 -14.09
N VAL A 117 -1.48 -17.79 -14.47
CA VAL A 117 -1.95 -16.89 -15.53
C VAL A 117 -1.09 -16.93 -16.80
N LEU A 118 0.10 -17.52 -16.73
CA LEU A 118 1.01 -17.63 -17.86
C LEU A 118 0.75 -18.93 -18.65
N GLY A 119 0.85 -18.86 -19.99
CA GLY A 119 0.66 -20.01 -20.87
C GLY A 119 1.80 -21.04 -20.79
N VAL A 120 3.04 -20.60 -20.50
CA VAL A 120 4.18 -21.48 -20.22
C VAL A 120 4.22 -21.77 -18.73
N ARG A 121 4.48 -23.04 -18.37
CA ARG A 121 4.53 -23.44 -16.95
C ARG A 121 5.70 -22.79 -16.23
N THR A 122 5.41 -21.76 -15.47
CA THR A 122 6.36 -20.88 -14.82
C THR A 122 6.24 -20.98 -13.31
N LEU A 123 7.38 -21.01 -12.60
CA LEU A 123 7.46 -20.79 -11.16
C LEU A 123 7.83 -19.31 -10.91
N SER A 124 7.00 -18.60 -10.17
CA SER A 124 7.30 -17.25 -9.70
C SER A 124 7.93 -17.28 -8.32
N VAL A 125 8.94 -16.46 -8.09
CA VAL A 125 9.62 -16.29 -6.78
C VAL A 125 9.94 -14.82 -6.53
N ILE A 126 9.71 -14.35 -5.28
CA ILE A 126 10.08 -12.99 -4.88
C ILE A 126 11.53 -13.00 -4.38
N CYS A 127 12.28 -11.97 -4.75
CA CYS A 127 13.67 -11.79 -4.38
C CYS A 127 13.86 -10.58 -3.47
N ASP A 128 14.79 -10.70 -2.53
CA ASP A 128 15.37 -9.58 -1.78
C ASP A 128 16.55 -8.99 -2.56
N ILE A 129 16.86 -7.71 -2.37
CA ILE A 129 17.89 -6.99 -3.11
C ILE A 129 19.11 -6.73 -2.24
N TYR A 130 20.30 -7.00 -2.77
CA TYR A 130 21.57 -6.89 -2.07
C TYR A 130 22.60 -6.12 -2.89
N ASP A 131 23.52 -5.49 -2.18
CA ASP A 131 24.77 -4.97 -2.75
C ASP A 131 25.70 -6.14 -3.12
N PRO A 132 26.27 -6.18 -4.33
CA PRO A 132 27.09 -7.32 -4.79
C PRO A 132 28.46 -7.42 -4.11
N ILE A 133 28.99 -6.30 -3.59
CA ILE A 133 30.33 -6.22 -2.98
C ILE A 133 30.27 -6.50 -1.50
N THR A 134 29.39 -5.80 -0.79
CA THR A 134 29.27 -5.91 0.67
C THR A 134 28.40 -7.08 1.12
N ARG A 135 27.53 -7.57 0.23
CA ARG A 135 26.50 -8.57 0.52
C ARG A 135 25.51 -8.11 1.62
N GLU A 136 25.41 -6.82 1.83
CA GLU A 136 24.41 -6.23 2.73
C GLU A 136 23.10 -5.98 1.96
N PRO A 137 21.94 -6.10 2.63
CA PRO A 137 20.66 -5.76 2.02
C PRO A 137 20.62 -4.30 1.57
N TYR A 138 20.01 -4.05 0.41
CA TYR A 138 19.89 -2.72 -0.15
C TYR A 138 18.92 -1.83 0.67
N SER A 139 19.35 -0.62 1.01
CA SER A 139 18.59 0.29 1.89
C SER A 139 17.21 0.67 1.34
N ARG A 140 17.09 0.81 0.01
CA ARG A 140 15.86 1.18 -0.68
C ARG A 140 15.05 0.00 -1.20
N ASP A 141 15.41 -1.24 -0.86
CA ASP A 141 14.53 -2.39 -1.09
C ASP A 141 13.29 -2.27 -0.20
N PRO A 142 12.08 -2.06 -0.78
CA PRO A 142 10.87 -1.90 0.01
C PRO A 142 10.55 -3.13 0.87
N ARG A 143 10.86 -4.33 0.38
CA ARG A 143 10.62 -5.57 1.10
C ARG A 143 11.53 -5.69 2.31
N PHE A 144 12.79 -5.25 2.20
CA PHE A 144 13.71 -5.20 3.33
C PHE A 144 13.30 -4.16 4.38
N ILE A 145 12.73 -3.01 3.97
CA ILE A 145 12.16 -2.03 4.91
C ILE A 145 11.03 -2.67 5.72
N ALA A 146 10.15 -3.43 5.08
CA ALA A 146 9.06 -4.14 5.76
C ALA A 146 9.60 -5.20 6.75
N PHE A 147 10.63 -5.92 6.37
CA PHE A 147 11.32 -6.84 7.27
C PHE A 147 11.91 -6.12 8.50
N LYS A 148 12.58 -4.99 8.30
CA LYS A 148 13.10 -4.18 9.42
C LYS A 148 12.00 -3.68 10.35
N ALA A 149 10.82 -3.35 9.81
CA ALA A 149 9.67 -2.94 10.62
C ALA A 149 9.15 -4.08 11.52
N GLU A 150 9.07 -5.31 11.00
CA GLU A 150 8.72 -6.49 11.83
C GLU A 150 9.75 -6.76 12.92
N GLU A 151 11.03 -6.66 12.60
CA GLU A 151 12.12 -6.85 13.59
C GLU A 151 12.12 -5.72 14.64
N TYR A 152 11.88 -4.48 14.21
CA TYR A 152 11.77 -3.37 15.14
C TYR A 152 10.60 -3.52 16.11
N LEU A 153 9.44 -4.02 15.65
CA LEU A 153 8.33 -4.35 16.53
C LEU A 153 8.75 -5.31 17.65
N LYS A 154 9.47 -6.38 17.31
CA LYS A 154 9.98 -7.37 18.29
C LYS A 154 10.98 -6.73 19.25
N MET A 155 11.95 -5.97 18.72
CA MET A 155 12.99 -5.29 19.52
C MET A 155 12.41 -4.22 20.46
N SER A 156 11.31 -3.58 20.08
CA SER A 156 10.63 -2.57 20.90
C SER A 156 10.04 -3.13 22.20
N GLY A 157 9.84 -4.46 22.26
CA GLY A 157 9.16 -5.12 23.38
C GLY A 157 7.66 -4.82 23.50
N ILE A 158 7.07 -4.09 22.55
CA ILE A 158 5.65 -3.74 22.55
C ILE A 158 4.80 -4.96 22.19
N ALA A 159 5.19 -5.68 21.14
CA ALA A 159 4.53 -6.88 20.64
C ALA A 159 5.53 -7.81 19.94
N THR A 160 5.14 -9.07 19.69
CA THR A 160 5.97 -10.03 18.96
C THR A 160 5.56 -10.15 17.49
N THR A 161 4.32 -9.79 17.16
CA THR A 161 3.74 -9.97 15.82
C THR A 161 2.69 -8.89 15.57
N SER A 162 2.61 -8.44 14.33
CA SER A 162 1.50 -7.64 13.80
C SER A 162 0.78 -8.41 12.70
N TYR A 163 -0.55 -8.30 12.65
CA TYR A 163 -1.36 -8.85 11.57
C TYR A 163 -2.01 -7.75 10.74
N TRP A 164 -2.06 -8.00 9.43
CA TRP A 164 -2.45 -7.03 8.41
C TRP A 164 -3.46 -7.66 7.46
N GLY A 165 -4.58 -6.97 7.21
CA GLY A 165 -5.62 -7.37 6.27
C GLY A 165 -6.03 -6.17 5.42
N PRO A 166 -5.48 -6.01 4.21
CA PRO A 166 -5.90 -4.97 3.29
C PRO A 166 -7.14 -5.41 2.50
N GLU A 167 -8.09 -4.49 2.33
CA GLU A 167 -9.26 -4.57 1.46
C GLU A 167 -8.98 -3.71 0.22
N ALA A 168 -8.41 -4.31 -0.84
CA ALA A 168 -7.95 -3.56 -2.00
C ALA A 168 -8.98 -3.58 -3.13
N GLU A 169 -9.66 -2.46 -3.33
CA GLU A 169 -10.63 -2.26 -4.40
C GLU A 169 -9.97 -1.99 -5.76
N PHE A 170 -10.65 -2.34 -6.83
CA PHE A 170 -10.20 -2.11 -8.20
C PHE A 170 -11.39 -2.01 -9.17
N PHE A 171 -11.13 -1.50 -10.38
CA PHE A 171 -12.12 -1.49 -11.45
C PHE A 171 -11.76 -2.47 -12.56
N ILE A 172 -12.77 -3.12 -13.13
CA ILE A 172 -12.69 -3.96 -14.34
C ILE A 172 -13.41 -3.22 -15.46
N PHE A 173 -12.69 -2.93 -16.56
CA PHE A 173 -13.24 -2.25 -17.73
C PHE A 173 -13.13 -3.11 -18.98
N ASN A 174 -14.07 -2.90 -19.93
CA ASN A 174 -14.00 -3.52 -21.25
C ASN A 174 -12.85 -2.93 -22.07
N SER A 175 -12.65 -1.62 -22.02
CA SER A 175 -11.53 -0.97 -22.68
C SER A 175 -11.15 0.36 -22.03
N VAL A 176 -9.87 0.70 -22.11
CA VAL A 176 -9.35 2.00 -21.71
C VAL A 176 -8.41 2.50 -22.80
N ARG A 177 -8.61 3.73 -23.23
CA ARG A 177 -7.74 4.44 -24.17
C ARG A 177 -7.41 5.80 -23.61
N PHE A 178 -6.17 6.21 -23.71
CA PHE A 178 -5.72 7.54 -23.29
C PHE A 178 -4.52 7.98 -24.10
N ASP A 179 -4.44 9.28 -24.33
CA ASP A 179 -3.28 9.91 -24.93
C ASP A 179 -3.14 11.33 -24.41
N GLN A 180 -1.91 11.84 -24.44
CA GLN A 180 -1.59 13.20 -24.05
C GLN A 180 -0.37 13.70 -24.82
N ASN A 181 -0.59 14.68 -25.69
CA ASN A 181 0.45 15.36 -26.44
C ASN A 181 0.30 16.89 -26.36
N ALA A 182 0.97 17.66 -27.23
CA ALA A 182 0.99 19.12 -27.15
C ALA A 182 -0.37 19.79 -27.45
N HIS A 183 -1.22 19.17 -28.27
CA HIS A 183 -2.45 19.78 -28.77
C HIS A 183 -3.72 19.03 -28.42
N GLU A 184 -3.59 17.83 -27.82
CA GLU A 184 -4.74 17.04 -27.38
C GLU A 184 -4.41 16.27 -26.09
N GLY A 185 -5.43 16.01 -25.29
CA GLY A 185 -5.37 15.13 -24.15
C GLY A 185 -6.74 14.54 -23.87
N TYR A 186 -6.80 13.22 -23.73
CA TYR A 186 -8.02 12.51 -23.42
C TYR A 186 -7.77 11.21 -22.68
N TYR A 187 -8.80 10.73 -22.02
CA TYR A 187 -8.98 9.33 -21.67
C TYR A 187 -10.41 8.91 -22.06
N TYR A 188 -10.55 7.66 -22.46
CA TYR A 188 -11.82 7.05 -22.75
C TYR A 188 -11.88 5.69 -22.06
N ILE A 189 -12.90 5.50 -21.25
CA ILE A 189 -13.15 4.27 -20.50
C ILE A 189 -14.50 3.72 -20.96
N ASP A 190 -14.55 2.42 -21.26
CA ASP A 190 -15.76 1.71 -21.52
C ASP A 190 -15.95 0.52 -20.58
N SER A 191 -17.19 0.34 -20.12
CA SER A 191 -17.62 -0.75 -19.25
C SER A 191 -19.04 -1.15 -19.61
N GLU A 192 -19.27 -2.46 -19.72
CA GLU A 192 -20.62 -2.99 -19.93
C GLU A 192 -21.59 -2.68 -18.77
N GLU A 193 -21.06 -2.32 -17.60
CA GLU A 193 -21.84 -1.85 -16.45
C GLU A 193 -21.90 -0.32 -16.37
N GLY A 194 -21.21 0.39 -17.27
CA GLY A 194 -21.19 1.85 -17.31
C GLY A 194 -22.55 2.45 -17.59
N ILE A 195 -22.96 3.43 -16.78
CA ILE A 195 -24.25 4.12 -16.92
C ILE A 195 -24.41 4.80 -18.30
N TRP A 196 -23.31 5.24 -18.91
CA TRP A 196 -23.28 5.86 -20.24
C TRP A 196 -23.67 4.90 -21.37
N ASN A 197 -23.70 3.59 -21.13
CA ASN A 197 -24.11 2.57 -22.07
C ASN A 197 -25.62 2.24 -21.99
N SER A 198 -26.39 2.91 -21.14
CA SER A 198 -27.83 2.63 -20.94
C SER A 198 -28.67 2.82 -22.19
N GLY A 199 -28.35 3.79 -23.05
CA GLY A 199 -29.00 4.06 -24.32
C GLY A 199 -28.24 3.59 -25.55
N SER A 200 -27.17 2.79 -25.37
CA SER A 200 -26.30 2.34 -26.46
C SER A 200 -26.99 1.30 -27.35
N ASN A 201 -26.82 1.44 -28.69
CA ASN A 201 -27.22 0.43 -29.67
C ASN A 201 -26.18 -0.68 -29.86
N GLY A 202 -25.07 -0.66 -29.12
CA GLY A 202 -23.90 -1.51 -29.35
C GLY A 202 -24.07 -2.95 -28.93
N ALA A 203 -24.97 -3.26 -28.00
CA ALA A 203 -25.24 -4.62 -27.56
C ALA A 203 -26.72 -4.79 -27.18
N PRO A 204 -27.32 -5.96 -27.49
CA PRO A 204 -28.68 -6.30 -27.01
C PRO A 204 -28.67 -6.54 -25.51
N ASN A 205 -29.83 -6.45 -24.87
CA ASN A 205 -30.06 -6.82 -23.47
C ASN A 205 -29.27 -5.98 -22.45
N MET A 206 -29.23 -4.69 -22.63
CA MET A 206 -28.58 -3.75 -21.71
C MET A 206 -29.44 -3.37 -20.49
N GLY A 207 -30.58 -4.01 -20.27
CA GLY A 207 -31.55 -3.68 -19.22
C GLY A 207 -31.07 -4.05 -17.79
N HIS A 208 -30.21 -5.07 -17.65
CA HIS A 208 -29.69 -5.50 -16.37
C HIS A 208 -28.28 -4.92 -16.14
N ARG A 209 -28.18 -3.96 -15.24
CA ARG A 209 -26.92 -3.34 -14.79
C ARG A 209 -27.12 -2.64 -13.45
N PRO A 210 -26.04 -2.38 -12.68
CA PRO A 210 -26.13 -1.58 -11.47
C PRO A 210 -26.66 -0.16 -11.78
N ARG A 211 -27.41 0.40 -10.87
CA ARG A 211 -27.73 1.84 -10.90
C ARG A 211 -26.53 2.64 -10.44
N HIS A 212 -26.49 3.91 -10.82
CA HIS A 212 -25.37 4.79 -10.47
C HIS A 212 -25.15 4.85 -8.95
N LYS A 213 -23.96 4.47 -8.49
CA LYS A 213 -23.58 4.34 -7.07
C LYS A 213 -24.40 3.31 -6.26
N GLU A 214 -25.05 2.37 -6.90
CA GLU A 214 -25.81 1.29 -6.25
C GLU A 214 -25.24 -0.09 -6.63
N GLY A 215 -23.92 -0.18 -6.87
CA GLY A 215 -23.25 -1.41 -7.28
C GLY A 215 -22.92 -2.36 -6.12
N TYR A 216 -23.25 -2.05 -4.87
CA TYR A 216 -22.90 -2.89 -3.73
C TYR A 216 -23.80 -4.12 -3.65
N PHE A 217 -23.23 -5.31 -3.85
CA PHE A 217 -23.87 -6.64 -3.73
C PHE A 217 -25.07 -6.95 -4.63
N PRO A 218 -25.16 -6.47 -5.89
CA PRO A 218 -26.23 -6.92 -6.76
C PRO A 218 -26.01 -8.40 -7.12
N VAL A 219 -27.11 -9.10 -7.43
CA VAL A 219 -27.01 -10.47 -7.94
C VAL A 219 -26.99 -10.46 -9.48
N PRO A 220 -26.38 -11.47 -10.14
CA PRO A 220 -26.55 -11.65 -11.58
C PRO A 220 -28.04 -11.74 -11.98
N PRO A 221 -28.43 -11.20 -13.14
CA PRO A 221 -27.62 -10.66 -14.22
C PRO A 221 -27.29 -9.16 -14.08
N VAL A 222 -27.64 -8.48 -12.97
CA VAL A 222 -27.28 -7.08 -12.72
C VAL A 222 -25.76 -6.96 -12.52
N ASP A 223 -25.17 -7.83 -11.70
CA ASP A 223 -23.74 -8.04 -11.60
C ASP A 223 -23.27 -8.87 -12.81
N ARG A 224 -22.66 -8.20 -13.77
CA ARG A 224 -22.22 -8.82 -15.03
C ARG A 224 -20.82 -9.40 -14.94
N LEU A 225 -20.05 -9.01 -13.91
CA LEU A 225 -18.66 -9.38 -13.75
C LEU A 225 -18.41 -10.47 -12.68
N GLN A 226 -19.50 -11.09 -12.16
CA GLN A 226 -19.43 -12.18 -11.18
C GLN A 226 -18.47 -13.30 -11.60
N ASP A 227 -18.57 -13.77 -12.85
CA ASP A 227 -17.74 -14.85 -13.35
C ASP A 227 -16.27 -14.44 -13.54
N VAL A 228 -16.02 -13.18 -13.91
CA VAL A 228 -14.67 -12.63 -14.02
C VAL A 228 -14.00 -12.64 -12.64
N ARG A 229 -14.68 -12.12 -11.61
CA ARG A 229 -14.17 -12.13 -10.23
C ARG A 229 -14.00 -13.54 -9.69
N SER A 230 -14.90 -14.47 -10.02
CA SER A 230 -14.76 -15.88 -9.62
C SER A 230 -13.52 -16.54 -10.22
N LYS A 231 -13.19 -16.25 -11.48
CA LYS A 231 -11.96 -16.74 -12.11
C LYS A 231 -10.70 -16.11 -11.50
N ILE A 232 -10.76 -14.82 -11.16
CA ILE A 232 -9.69 -14.15 -10.42
C ILE A 232 -9.48 -14.82 -9.06
N MET A 233 -10.55 -15.04 -8.30
CA MET A 233 -10.53 -15.69 -7.00
C MET A 233 -9.86 -17.08 -7.06
N LEU A 234 -10.24 -17.90 -8.03
CA LEU A 234 -9.65 -19.24 -8.19
C LEU A 234 -8.17 -19.19 -8.55
N ALA A 235 -7.77 -18.27 -9.44
CA ALA A 235 -6.37 -18.07 -9.79
C ALA A 235 -5.54 -17.54 -8.61
N LEU A 236 -6.11 -16.67 -7.77
CA LEU A 236 -5.47 -16.19 -6.54
C LEU A 236 -5.23 -17.33 -5.55
N ILE A 237 -6.21 -18.22 -5.36
CA ILE A 237 -6.07 -19.40 -4.50
C ILE A 237 -4.97 -20.32 -5.03
N GLU A 238 -4.91 -20.53 -6.35
CA GLU A 238 -3.84 -21.33 -6.99
C GLU A 238 -2.46 -20.68 -6.81
N ALA A 239 -2.37 -19.35 -6.85
CA ALA A 239 -1.16 -18.58 -6.55
C ALA A 239 -0.80 -18.53 -5.05
N GLY A 240 -1.53 -19.20 -4.16
CA GLY A 240 -1.28 -19.24 -2.72
C GLY A 240 -1.78 -18.03 -1.93
N VAL A 241 -2.64 -17.20 -2.52
CA VAL A 241 -3.34 -16.12 -1.82
C VAL A 241 -4.66 -16.67 -1.25
N PRO A 242 -4.82 -16.76 0.09
CA PRO A 242 -5.99 -17.39 0.71
C PRO A 242 -7.20 -16.44 0.69
N VAL A 243 -7.94 -16.41 -0.41
CA VAL A 243 -9.13 -15.58 -0.59
C VAL A 243 -10.24 -16.00 0.36
N GLU A 244 -10.96 -15.04 0.92
CA GLU A 244 -12.11 -15.24 1.82
C GLU A 244 -13.44 -14.87 1.16
N VAL A 245 -13.50 -13.75 0.43
CA VAL A 245 -14.73 -13.26 -0.22
C VAL A 245 -14.41 -12.45 -1.47
N GLN A 246 -15.38 -12.35 -2.39
CA GLN A 246 -15.35 -11.42 -3.51
C GLN A 246 -16.75 -10.85 -3.74
N HIS A 247 -16.83 -9.59 -4.14
CA HIS A 247 -18.09 -8.94 -4.45
C HIS A 247 -17.92 -7.75 -5.40
N HIS A 248 -19.06 -7.30 -5.94
CA HIS A 248 -19.16 -6.03 -6.63
C HIS A 248 -19.23 -4.89 -5.60
N GLU A 249 -18.50 -3.81 -5.85
CA GLU A 249 -18.44 -2.62 -5.01
C GLU A 249 -19.41 -1.52 -5.48
N VAL A 250 -19.49 -0.42 -4.71
CA VAL A 250 -20.46 0.68 -4.92
C VAL A 250 -20.31 1.33 -6.29
N GLY A 251 -19.09 1.46 -6.81
CA GLY A 251 -18.83 2.10 -8.11
C GLY A 251 -19.45 1.32 -9.27
N THR A 252 -20.29 1.99 -10.03
CA THR A 252 -21.21 1.40 -11.00
C THR A 252 -20.54 0.67 -12.15
N ALA A 253 -19.39 1.16 -12.60
CA ALA A 253 -18.78 0.70 -13.85
C ALA A 253 -17.78 -0.43 -13.65
N GLY A 254 -18.14 -1.45 -12.87
CA GLY A 254 -17.32 -2.65 -12.68
C GLY A 254 -16.30 -2.54 -11.53
N GLN A 255 -16.64 -1.82 -10.46
CA GLN A 255 -15.82 -1.83 -9.25
C GLN A 255 -15.97 -3.16 -8.51
N ALA A 256 -14.85 -3.67 -8.01
CA ALA A 256 -14.76 -4.98 -7.38
C ALA A 256 -13.83 -4.93 -6.17
N GLU A 257 -14.09 -5.82 -5.22
CA GLU A 257 -13.25 -6.12 -4.08
C GLU A 257 -13.12 -7.63 -3.92
N ILE A 258 -11.93 -8.09 -3.59
CA ILE A 258 -11.64 -9.49 -3.28
C ILE A 258 -10.76 -9.52 -2.03
N ASP A 259 -11.32 -9.97 -0.92
CA ASP A 259 -10.62 -10.03 0.35
C ASP A 259 -9.88 -11.33 0.51
N PHE A 260 -8.70 -11.25 1.07
CA PHE A 260 -7.90 -12.41 1.44
C PHE A 260 -7.51 -12.37 2.92
N ARG A 261 -7.29 -13.55 3.45
CA ARG A 261 -6.99 -13.73 4.87
C ARG A 261 -5.74 -12.95 5.27
N PHE A 262 -5.85 -12.25 6.40
CA PHE A 262 -4.75 -11.51 7.01
C PHE A 262 -3.50 -12.37 7.25
N GLY A 263 -2.35 -11.71 7.30
CA GLY A 263 -1.05 -12.32 7.58
C GLY A 263 -0.12 -11.37 8.30
N THR A 264 1.15 -11.73 8.46
CA THR A 264 2.18 -10.81 8.98
C THR A 264 2.46 -9.71 7.95
N LEU A 265 3.16 -8.66 8.34
CA LEU A 265 3.36 -7.47 7.51
C LEU A 265 3.99 -7.81 6.16
N VAL A 266 5.16 -8.49 6.16
CA VAL A 266 5.87 -8.85 4.92
C VAL A 266 5.05 -9.82 4.09
N GLN A 267 4.48 -10.86 4.70
CA GLN A 267 3.68 -11.85 4.00
C GLN A 267 2.45 -11.24 3.32
N THR A 268 1.78 -10.30 3.99
CA THR A 268 0.60 -9.62 3.45
C THR A 268 0.96 -8.69 2.30
N ALA A 269 2.09 -7.98 2.39
CA ALA A 269 2.59 -7.15 1.30
C ALA A 269 2.99 -7.99 0.07
N ASP A 270 3.67 -9.14 0.26
CA ASP A 270 3.96 -10.11 -0.79
C ASP A 270 2.67 -10.58 -1.49
N ARG A 271 1.65 -10.97 -0.70
CA ARG A 271 0.33 -11.42 -1.21
C ARG A 271 -0.41 -10.32 -1.96
N LEU A 272 -0.35 -9.07 -1.50
CA LEU A 272 -1.02 -7.95 -2.17
C LEU A 272 -0.41 -7.64 -3.54
N LEU A 273 0.90 -7.80 -3.70
CA LEU A 273 1.54 -7.66 -5.02
C LEU A 273 1.18 -8.83 -5.94
N ALA A 274 1.16 -10.07 -5.42
CA ALA A 274 0.65 -11.23 -6.17
C ALA A 274 -0.83 -11.04 -6.56
N TYR A 275 -1.65 -10.53 -5.66
CA TYR A 275 -3.04 -10.16 -5.90
C TYR A 275 -3.18 -9.19 -7.09
N LYS A 276 -2.47 -8.05 -7.06
CA LYS A 276 -2.51 -7.08 -8.15
C LYS A 276 -2.05 -7.67 -9.49
N TYR A 277 -1.05 -8.54 -9.45
CA TYR A 277 -0.53 -9.24 -10.62
C TYR A 277 -1.58 -10.19 -11.21
N VAL A 278 -2.15 -11.06 -10.40
CA VAL A 278 -3.14 -12.06 -10.84
C VAL A 278 -4.40 -11.38 -11.36
N VAL A 279 -4.95 -10.37 -10.64
CA VAL A 279 -6.12 -9.59 -11.07
C VAL A 279 -5.93 -9.04 -12.48
N LYS A 280 -4.82 -8.34 -12.73
CA LYS A 280 -4.54 -7.73 -14.03
C LYS A 280 -4.41 -8.77 -15.15
N ASN A 281 -3.71 -9.86 -14.88
CA ASN A 281 -3.46 -10.89 -15.89
C ASN A 281 -4.71 -11.73 -16.20
N VAL A 282 -5.51 -12.09 -15.21
CA VAL A 282 -6.78 -12.81 -15.46
C VAL A 282 -7.73 -11.92 -16.26
N CYS A 283 -7.87 -10.64 -15.91
CA CYS A 283 -8.66 -9.70 -16.69
C CYS A 283 -8.16 -9.62 -18.14
N HIS A 284 -6.85 -9.45 -18.34
CA HIS A 284 -6.23 -9.42 -19.67
C HIS A 284 -6.54 -10.68 -20.49
N ASN A 285 -6.39 -11.87 -19.90
CA ASN A 285 -6.65 -13.15 -20.55
C ASN A 285 -8.13 -13.36 -20.93
N LEU A 286 -9.04 -12.63 -20.25
CA LEU A 286 -10.48 -12.65 -20.52
C LEU A 286 -10.93 -11.49 -21.46
N GLY A 287 -10.01 -10.67 -21.96
CA GLY A 287 -10.32 -9.54 -22.83
C GLY A 287 -10.79 -8.27 -22.10
N TYR A 288 -10.59 -8.21 -20.79
CA TYR A 288 -10.84 -7.02 -19.97
C TYR A 288 -9.52 -6.33 -19.57
N THR A 289 -9.63 -5.18 -18.93
CA THR A 289 -8.52 -4.52 -18.27
C THR A 289 -8.91 -4.14 -16.84
N ALA A 290 -7.99 -4.32 -15.89
CA ALA A 290 -8.19 -3.95 -14.49
C ALA A 290 -7.25 -2.81 -14.08
N THR A 291 -7.76 -1.89 -13.26
CA THR A 291 -6.97 -0.80 -12.70
C THR A 291 -7.15 -0.67 -11.20
N PHE A 292 -6.05 -0.41 -10.53
CA PHE A 292 -5.97 -0.03 -9.11
C PHE A 292 -5.81 1.49 -8.92
N MET A 293 -6.19 2.29 -9.91
CA MET A 293 -6.25 3.75 -9.75
C MET A 293 -7.26 4.13 -8.68
N PRO A 294 -6.91 5.04 -7.76
CA PRO A 294 -7.81 5.46 -6.69
C PRO A 294 -9.10 6.13 -7.19
N LYS A 295 -9.06 6.83 -8.32
CA LYS A 295 -10.21 7.54 -8.90
C LYS A 295 -10.15 7.56 -10.42
N PRO A 296 -10.51 6.45 -11.09
CA PRO A 296 -10.49 6.41 -12.55
C PRO A 296 -11.68 7.12 -13.21
N LEU A 297 -12.81 7.26 -12.49
CA LEU A 297 -14.06 7.84 -13.01
C LEU A 297 -14.47 9.09 -12.23
N PHE A 298 -14.88 10.14 -12.96
CA PHE A 298 -15.53 11.30 -12.37
C PHE A 298 -16.97 10.97 -11.98
N GLY A 299 -17.40 11.48 -10.81
CA GLY A 299 -18.80 11.36 -10.36
C GLY A 299 -19.17 10.00 -9.73
N ASP A 300 -18.36 8.96 -9.87
CA ASP A 300 -18.57 7.65 -9.25
C ASP A 300 -17.66 7.47 -8.01
N ASN A 301 -17.80 6.37 -7.26
CA ASN A 301 -16.92 6.07 -6.12
C ASN A 301 -15.49 5.79 -6.59
N GLY A 302 -14.51 6.07 -5.71
CA GLY A 302 -13.10 5.71 -5.93
C GLY A 302 -12.75 4.39 -5.25
N SER A 303 -11.58 3.84 -5.59
CA SER A 303 -11.03 2.62 -5.00
C SER A 303 -10.17 2.94 -3.79
N GLY A 304 -10.54 2.42 -2.62
CA GLY A 304 -9.79 2.44 -1.39
C GLY A 304 -8.97 1.18 -1.19
N MET A 305 -8.12 1.23 -0.19
CA MET A 305 -7.51 0.05 0.41
C MET A 305 -7.52 0.22 1.92
N HIS A 306 -8.61 -0.21 2.54
CA HIS A 306 -8.70 -0.17 3.99
C HIS A 306 -7.74 -1.19 4.60
N VAL A 307 -6.96 -0.78 5.60
CA VAL A 307 -5.93 -1.64 6.18
C VAL A 307 -6.28 -1.99 7.62
N HIS A 308 -6.72 -3.21 7.81
CA HIS A 308 -6.93 -3.79 9.13
C HIS A 308 -5.61 -4.13 9.79
N GLN A 309 -5.47 -3.80 11.09
CA GLN A 309 -4.23 -3.96 11.84
C GLN A 309 -4.51 -4.42 13.27
N SER A 310 -3.65 -5.28 13.79
CA SER A 310 -3.63 -5.68 15.20
C SER A 310 -2.24 -6.09 15.65
N LEU A 311 -1.95 -5.91 16.95
CA LEU A 311 -0.67 -6.30 17.58
C LEU A 311 -0.87 -7.46 18.54
N TRP A 312 0.08 -8.39 18.57
CA TRP A 312 -0.01 -9.64 19.33
C TRP A 312 1.29 -9.97 20.06
N THR A 313 1.12 -10.64 21.21
CA THR A 313 2.23 -11.31 21.90
C THR A 313 1.81 -12.77 22.12
N GLY A 314 2.47 -13.67 21.38
CA GLY A 314 1.98 -15.05 21.26
C GLY A 314 0.54 -15.08 20.76
N ASP A 315 -0.35 -15.75 21.47
CA ASP A 315 -1.77 -15.86 21.12
C ASP A 315 -2.65 -14.75 21.70
N THR A 316 -2.06 -13.74 22.34
CA THR A 316 -2.77 -12.64 22.99
C THR A 316 -2.84 -11.42 22.09
N ASN A 317 -4.07 -11.00 21.75
CA ASN A 317 -4.34 -9.75 21.03
C ASN A 317 -4.21 -8.57 22.01
N LEU A 318 -3.28 -7.68 21.75
CA LEU A 318 -2.99 -6.52 22.61
C LEU A 318 -3.97 -5.36 22.40
N PHE A 319 -4.82 -5.43 21.37
CA PHE A 319 -5.81 -4.39 21.09
C PHE A 319 -7.14 -4.59 21.79
N PHE A 320 -7.35 -5.73 22.46
CA PHE A 320 -8.59 -6.03 23.17
C PHE A 320 -8.54 -5.61 24.64
N ASP A 321 -9.61 -4.96 25.10
CA ASP A 321 -9.97 -4.75 26.50
C ASP A 321 -11.49 -4.70 26.63
N GLU A 322 -12.09 -5.59 27.42
CA GLU A 322 -13.55 -5.67 27.59
C GLU A 322 -14.19 -4.42 28.21
N LYS A 323 -13.39 -3.59 28.90
CA LYS A 323 -13.84 -2.36 29.58
C LYS A 323 -13.62 -1.10 28.75
N GLY A 324 -12.83 -1.18 27.67
CA GLY A 324 -12.51 -0.05 26.83
C GLY A 324 -13.65 0.35 25.89
N TYR A 325 -13.61 1.60 25.41
CA TYR A 325 -14.49 2.05 24.33
C TYR A 325 -14.34 1.11 23.11
N ALA A 326 -15.45 0.70 22.52
CA ALA A 326 -15.48 -0.24 21.42
C ALA A 326 -14.67 -1.54 21.67
N LEU A 327 -14.47 -1.94 22.93
CA LEU A 327 -13.66 -3.09 23.38
C LEU A 327 -12.19 -2.99 22.97
N ILE A 328 -11.62 -1.80 22.89
CA ILE A 328 -10.19 -1.62 22.64
C ILE A 328 -9.41 -1.26 23.89
N SER A 329 -8.17 -1.72 23.93
CA SER A 329 -7.21 -1.40 24.99
C SER A 329 -6.62 0.01 24.86
N ASP A 330 -5.97 0.50 25.93
CA ASP A 330 -5.17 1.72 25.88
C ASP A 330 -4.08 1.65 24.80
N LYS A 331 -3.45 0.48 24.61
CA LYS A 331 -2.45 0.31 23.54
C LYS A 331 -3.06 0.55 22.16
N ALA A 332 -4.25 0.02 21.88
CA ALA A 332 -4.93 0.26 20.61
C ALA A 332 -5.32 1.73 20.47
N ARG A 333 -5.77 2.38 21.55
CA ARG A 333 -6.12 3.79 21.56
C ARG A 333 -4.91 4.68 21.28
N TRP A 334 -3.77 4.45 21.91
CA TRP A 334 -2.54 5.17 21.62
C TRP A 334 -2.00 4.87 20.21
N TYR A 335 -2.14 3.64 19.74
CA TYR A 335 -1.80 3.28 18.35
C TYR A 335 -2.62 4.13 17.36
N ILE A 336 -3.93 4.25 17.56
CA ILE A 336 -4.80 5.15 16.79
C ILE A 336 -4.32 6.61 16.91
N GLY A 337 -3.91 7.03 18.10
CA GLY A 337 -3.36 8.35 18.35
C GLY A 337 -2.15 8.65 17.49
N GLY A 338 -1.21 7.71 17.38
CA GLY A 338 -0.06 7.80 16.50
C GLY A 338 -0.45 7.87 15.02
N LEU A 339 -1.36 7.00 14.57
CA LEU A 339 -1.85 7.04 13.19
C LEU A 339 -2.49 8.38 12.82
N ILE A 340 -3.30 8.96 13.70
CA ILE A 340 -3.97 10.23 13.45
C ILE A 340 -2.97 11.41 13.51
N ALA A 341 -2.04 11.40 14.45
CA ALA A 341 -1.03 12.44 14.60
C ALA A 341 -0.13 12.53 13.35
N HIS A 342 0.30 11.38 12.83
CA HIS A 342 1.18 11.28 11.66
C HIS A 342 0.42 11.14 10.34
N ALA A 343 -0.92 11.15 10.33
CA ALA A 343 -1.72 10.92 9.12
C ALA A 343 -1.31 11.80 7.93
N PRO A 344 -1.03 13.11 8.08
CA PRO A 344 -0.59 13.93 6.96
C PRO A 344 0.70 13.43 6.30
N ALA A 345 1.68 12.96 7.07
CA ALA A 345 2.93 12.39 6.57
C ALA A 345 2.72 10.97 6.00
N LEU A 346 1.92 10.15 6.67
CA LEU A 346 1.58 8.79 6.24
C LEU A 346 0.95 8.77 4.85
N LEU A 347 0.11 9.74 4.51
CA LEU A 347 -0.56 9.82 3.22
C LEU A 347 0.43 9.96 2.05
N ALA A 348 1.63 10.50 2.26
CA ALA A 348 2.66 10.53 1.23
C ALA A 348 3.10 9.12 0.78
N LEU A 349 2.94 8.11 1.65
CA LEU A 349 3.28 6.70 1.38
C LEU A 349 2.03 5.84 1.14
N CYS A 350 0.89 6.18 1.75
CA CYS A 350 -0.34 5.39 1.70
C CYS A 350 -1.32 5.82 0.59
N ALA A 351 -1.29 7.10 0.19
CA ALA A 351 -2.06 7.70 -0.91
C ALA A 351 -1.12 8.51 -1.82
N PRO A 352 -0.20 7.83 -2.54
CA PRO A 352 1.04 8.43 -3.03
C PRO A 352 0.94 9.05 -4.42
N THR A 353 -0.26 9.24 -4.96
CA THR A 353 -0.45 9.75 -6.31
C THR A 353 -1.30 11.03 -6.34
N THR A 354 -1.19 11.82 -7.40
CA THR A 354 -2.10 12.96 -7.61
C THR A 354 -3.56 12.49 -7.75
N ASN A 355 -3.77 11.27 -8.24
CA ASN A 355 -5.09 10.66 -8.39
C ASN A 355 -5.69 10.26 -7.04
N SER A 356 -4.88 9.96 -6.01
CA SER A 356 -5.32 9.67 -4.64
C SER A 356 -6.17 10.82 -4.05
N TYR A 357 -5.81 12.07 -4.36
CA TYR A 357 -6.51 13.27 -3.88
C TYR A 357 -7.75 13.64 -4.71
N ARG A 358 -8.05 12.88 -5.77
CA ARG A 358 -9.37 12.89 -6.43
C ARG A 358 -10.34 11.91 -5.76
N ARG A 359 -9.82 10.90 -5.03
CA ARG A 359 -10.61 10.02 -4.17
C ARG A 359 -10.88 10.65 -2.79
N LEU A 360 -9.86 11.23 -2.16
CA LEU A 360 -9.94 11.81 -0.82
C LEU A 360 -10.63 13.19 -0.84
N VAL A 361 -11.91 13.19 -1.20
CA VAL A 361 -12.76 14.39 -1.28
C VAL A 361 -14.10 14.16 -0.58
N PRO A 362 -14.77 15.20 -0.06
CA PRO A 362 -16.09 15.06 0.58
C PRO A 362 -17.14 14.48 -0.37
N GLY A 363 -18.12 13.73 0.16
CA GLY A 363 -19.31 13.29 -0.58
C GLY A 363 -19.21 11.95 -1.32
N PHE A 364 -18.08 11.20 -1.13
CA PHE A 364 -17.85 9.89 -1.76
C PHE A 364 -17.42 8.81 -0.75
N GLU A 365 -17.92 8.87 0.48
CA GLU A 365 -17.54 7.98 1.59
C GLU A 365 -16.03 7.96 1.90
N ALA A 366 -15.30 8.97 1.43
CA ALA A 366 -13.86 9.07 1.62
C ALA A 366 -13.50 9.45 3.06
N PRO A 367 -12.48 8.80 3.66
CA PRO A 367 -12.08 9.00 5.05
C PRO A 367 -11.20 10.25 5.20
N ILE A 368 -11.78 11.43 5.07
CA ILE A 368 -11.06 12.70 5.10
C ILE A 368 -10.93 13.32 6.50
N ASN A 369 -11.69 12.83 7.48
CA ASN A 369 -11.72 13.40 8.83
C ASN A 369 -10.70 12.70 9.73
N LEU A 370 -9.80 13.46 10.37
CA LEU A 370 -8.77 12.96 11.29
C LEU A 370 -9.36 12.62 12.67
N ILE A 371 -10.28 11.67 12.68
CA ILE A 371 -10.99 11.15 13.85
C ILE A 371 -11.00 9.62 13.83
N TYR A 372 -11.44 9.02 14.92
CA TYR A 372 -11.76 7.60 14.97
C TYR A 372 -13.19 7.34 15.47
N SER A 373 -13.75 6.18 15.10
CA SER A 373 -15.11 5.80 15.45
C SER A 373 -15.29 4.28 15.35
N GLN A 374 -16.27 3.75 16.09
CA GLN A 374 -16.70 2.35 15.95
C GLN A 374 -17.75 2.15 14.83
N ARG A 375 -18.33 3.20 14.27
CA ARG A 375 -19.43 3.10 13.29
C ARG A 375 -19.28 4.01 12.08
N ASN A 376 -18.72 5.20 12.24
CA ASN A 376 -18.70 6.22 11.22
C ASN A 376 -17.67 5.88 10.12
N ARG A 377 -18.12 5.69 8.88
CA ARG A 377 -17.28 5.36 7.72
C ARG A 377 -16.47 6.55 7.17
N SER A 378 -16.83 7.79 7.55
CA SER A 378 -16.06 8.98 7.16
C SER A 378 -14.84 9.23 8.05
N ALA A 379 -14.70 8.49 9.16
CA ALA A 379 -13.53 8.53 10.03
C ALA A 379 -12.31 7.90 9.33
N ILE A 380 -11.13 8.50 9.52
CA ILE A 380 -9.88 7.96 8.97
C ILE A 380 -9.50 6.61 9.61
N CYS A 381 -9.88 6.42 10.88
CA CYS A 381 -9.68 5.17 11.60
C CYS A 381 -11.00 4.65 12.14
N ARG A 382 -11.36 3.41 11.80
CA ARG A 382 -12.57 2.72 12.26
C ARG A 382 -12.20 1.52 13.13
N ILE A 383 -13.06 1.23 14.13
CA ILE A 383 -12.96 0.01 14.93
C ILE A 383 -14.12 -0.90 14.52
N PRO A 384 -13.87 -1.97 13.75
CA PRO A 384 -14.94 -2.89 13.34
C PRO A 384 -15.64 -3.55 14.53
N MET A 385 -16.98 -3.62 14.49
CA MET A 385 -17.83 -4.13 15.57
C MET A 385 -18.53 -5.45 15.22
N TYR A 386 -18.11 -6.13 14.14
CA TYR A 386 -18.76 -7.37 13.68
C TYR A 386 -18.62 -8.53 14.66
N SER A 387 -17.67 -8.49 15.57
CA SER A 387 -17.41 -9.55 16.53
C SER A 387 -16.94 -8.98 17.87
N SER A 388 -17.46 -9.56 18.97
CA SER A 388 -17.02 -9.29 20.35
C SER A 388 -15.82 -10.17 20.77
N SER A 389 -15.38 -11.10 19.92
CA SER A 389 -14.25 -11.99 20.23
C SER A 389 -12.95 -11.20 20.44
N PRO A 390 -12.21 -11.46 21.54
CA PRO A 390 -10.90 -10.87 21.76
C PRO A 390 -9.95 -11.06 20.58
N LYS A 391 -10.01 -12.22 19.92
CA LYS A 391 -9.12 -12.54 18.77
C LYS A 391 -9.45 -11.77 17.50
N SER A 392 -10.66 -11.21 17.39
CA SER A 392 -11.08 -10.46 16.20
C SER A 392 -10.87 -8.94 16.32
N LYS A 393 -10.45 -8.45 17.52
CA LYS A 393 -10.30 -7.02 17.74
C LYS A 393 -9.14 -6.46 16.94
N ARG A 394 -9.44 -5.42 16.16
CA ARG A 394 -8.53 -4.75 15.26
C ARG A 394 -8.96 -3.32 15.01
N ILE A 395 -8.09 -2.53 14.44
CA ILE A 395 -8.42 -1.21 13.89
C ILE A 395 -8.36 -1.30 12.36
N GLU A 396 -9.04 -0.38 11.70
CA GLU A 396 -9.08 -0.23 10.25
C GLU A 396 -8.67 1.21 9.90
N PHE A 397 -7.51 1.37 9.28
CA PHE A 397 -7.08 2.66 8.75
C PHE A 397 -7.52 2.77 7.29
N ARG A 398 -8.41 3.73 7.00
CA ARG A 398 -9.20 3.77 5.76
C ARG A 398 -8.62 4.67 4.66
N ALA A 399 -7.63 5.50 4.98
CA ALA A 399 -7.08 6.47 4.04
C ALA A 399 -6.24 5.89 2.90
N PRO A 400 -5.50 4.78 3.07
CA PRO A 400 -4.71 4.20 1.99
C PRO A 400 -5.54 3.89 0.75
N ASP A 401 -4.88 3.89 -0.40
CA ASP A 401 -5.44 3.39 -1.64
C ASP A 401 -4.51 2.35 -2.29
N PRO A 402 -5.03 1.53 -3.22
CA PRO A 402 -4.28 0.41 -3.76
C PRO A 402 -3.13 0.82 -4.71
N SER A 403 -2.93 2.11 -5.00
CA SER A 403 -1.77 2.58 -5.75
C SER A 403 -0.47 2.62 -4.93
N CYS A 404 -0.57 2.49 -3.60
CA CYS A 404 0.60 2.52 -2.73
C CYS A 404 1.51 1.29 -2.90
N ASN A 405 2.78 1.47 -2.48
CA ASN A 405 3.69 0.37 -2.24
C ASN A 405 3.34 -0.27 -0.88
N PRO A 406 2.85 -1.52 -0.83
CA PRO A 406 2.35 -2.11 0.41
C PRO A 406 3.44 -2.28 1.47
N TYR A 407 4.68 -2.58 1.07
CA TYR A 407 5.78 -2.71 2.02
C TYR A 407 6.04 -1.39 2.74
N LEU A 408 6.09 -0.26 2.00
CA LEU A 408 6.31 1.05 2.58
C LEU A 408 5.09 1.52 3.39
N ALA A 409 3.88 1.34 2.86
CA ALA A 409 2.65 1.77 3.51
C ALA A 409 2.45 1.05 4.85
N PHE A 410 2.54 -0.28 4.88
CA PHE A 410 2.34 -1.05 6.11
C PHE A 410 3.45 -0.77 7.14
N SER A 411 4.70 -0.65 6.69
CA SER A 411 5.81 -0.27 7.58
C SER A 411 5.59 1.10 8.20
N ALA A 412 5.18 2.09 7.41
CA ALA A 412 4.92 3.44 7.91
C ALA A 412 3.75 3.47 8.91
N LEU A 413 2.66 2.75 8.63
CA LEU A 413 1.53 2.61 9.54
C LEU A 413 1.95 1.94 10.86
N LEU A 414 2.75 0.87 10.80
CA LEU A 414 3.28 0.22 11.99
C LEU A 414 4.13 1.18 12.82
N MET A 415 5.06 1.88 12.19
CA MET A 415 5.96 2.83 12.86
C MET A 415 5.19 3.97 13.54
N ALA A 416 4.19 4.54 12.88
CA ALA A 416 3.32 5.58 13.46
C ALA A 416 2.53 5.06 14.66
N GLY A 417 1.97 3.85 14.55
CA GLY A 417 1.25 3.25 15.67
C GLY A 417 2.16 2.92 16.87
N LEU A 418 3.39 2.45 16.63
CA LEU A 418 4.38 2.19 17.68
C LEU A 418 4.86 3.48 18.35
N ASP A 419 5.02 4.55 17.60
CA ASP A 419 5.30 5.88 18.14
C ASP A 419 4.17 6.34 19.05
N GLY A 420 2.92 6.16 18.60
CA GLY A 420 1.74 6.44 19.40
C GLY A 420 1.71 5.70 20.75
N ILE A 421 2.01 4.40 20.74
CA ILE A 421 2.06 3.60 21.98
C ILE A 421 3.21 4.06 22.88
N ARG A 422 4.40 4.30 22.34
CA ARG A 422 5.59 4.68 23.11
C ARG A 422 5.43 6.01 23.79
N ASN A 423 4.88 6.99 23.07
CA ASN A 423 4.68 8.34 23.56
C ASN A 423 3.28 8.56 24.19
N LYS A 424 2.45 7.51 24.24
CA LYS A 424 1.07 7.56 24.74
C LYS A 424 0.26 8.69 24.10
N ILE A 425 0.33 8.78 22.78
CA ILE A 425 -0.35 9.84 22.02
C ILE A 425 -1.87 9.57 22.10
N GLU A 426 -2.58 10.49 22.76
CA GLU A 426 -4.03 10.40 22.87
C GLU A 426 -4.69 10.86 21.56
N PRO A 427 -5.56 10.03 20.93
CA PRO A 427 -6.36 10.48 19.82
C PRO A 427 -7.41 11.50 20.28
N PRO A 428 -8.00 12.31 19.36
CA PRO A 428 -9.19 13.08 19.68
C PRO A 428 -10.31 12.15 20.19
N ALA A 429 -11.33 12.72 20.87
CA ALA A 429 -12.48 11.92 21.30
C ALA A 429 -13.14 11.21 20.11
N PRO A 430 -13.64 9.97 20.27
CA PRO A 430 -14.34 9.28 19.19
C PRO A 430 -15.63 10.01 18.82
N ILE A 431 -15.98 9.98 17.52
CA ILE A 431 -17.20 10.62 17.01
C ILE A 431 -18.01 9.55 16.30
N ASP A 432 -19.13 9.14 16.91
CA ASP A 432 -20.02 8.09 16.39
C ASP A 432 -21.24 8.65 15.65
N GLU A 433 -21.48 9.98 15.73
CA GLU A 433 -22.54 10.67 15.01
C GLU A 433 -22.22 10.79 13.51
N ASP A 434 -23.26 10.94 12.71
CA ASP A 434 -23.10 11.21 11.29
C ASP A 434 -22.51 12.61 11.06
N LEU A 435 -21.29 12.67 10.56
CA LEU A 435 -20.59 13.93 10.32
C LEU A 435 -21.23 14.80 9.24
N TYR A 436 -22.06 14.22 8.36
CA TYR A 436 -22.80 14.98 7.35
C TYR A 436 -23.99 15.73 7.95
N GLU A 437 -24.53 15.22 9.08
CA GLU A 437 -25.62 15.84 9.81
C GLU A 437 -25.16 16.80 10.92
N LEU A 438 -23.88 16.78 11.28
CA LEU A 438 -23.31 17.68 12.27
C LEU A 438 -23.25 19.12 11.74
N GLU A 439 -23.90 20.04 12.45
CA GLU A 439 -23.84 21.47 12.19
C GLU A 439 -23.12 22.23 13.34
N GLY A 440 -22.53 23.39 13.00
CA GLY A 440 -22.01 24.32 13.98
C GLY A 440 -20.62 24.00 14.56
N PRO A 441 -20.33 24.39 15.84
CA PRO A 441 -18.98 24.34 16.44
C PRO A 441 -18.37 22.96 16.52
N ALA A 442 -19.17 21.89 16.62
CA ALA A 442 -18.68 20.50 16.66
C ALA A 442 -17.95 20.11 15.36
N LYS A 443 -18.38 20.63 14.21
CA LYS A 443 -17.76 20.39 12.91
C LYS A 443 -16.50 21.25 12.71
N LEU A 444 -16.43 22.42 13.34
CA LEU A 444 -15.31 23.35 13.19
C LEU A 444 -14.01 22.90 13.86
N GLY A 445 -14.05 21.95 14.80
CA GLY A 445 -12.87 21.42 15.49
C GLY A 445 -12.23 20.20 14.82
N ILE A 446 -12.88 19.60 13.80
CA ILE A 446 -12.39 18.39 13.13
C ILE A 446 -11.36 18.79 12.08
N LYS A 447 -10.14 18.25 12.23
CA LYS A 447 -9.10 18.40 11.21
C LYS A 447 -9.33 17.42 10.06
N ASN A 448 -9.07 17.89 8.86
CA ASN A 448 -9.14 17.06 7.64
C ASN A 448 -7.75 16.62 7.17
N THR A 449 -7.72 15.59 6.35
CA THR A 449 -6.53 15.19 5.60
C THR A 449 -6.09 16.30 4.66
N PRO A 450 -4.77 16.43 4.35
CA PRO A 450 -4.32 17.31 3.28
C PRO A 450 -4.99 16.99 1.94
N GLY A 451 -5.20 18.01 1.12
CA GLY A 451 -5.96 17.92 -0.14
C GLY A 451 -5.13 17.64 -1.37
N SER A 452 -3.83 17.50 -1.27
CA SER A 452 -2.95 17.31 -2.43
C SER A 452 -1.70 16.49 -2.12
N LEU A 453 -1.12 15.88 -3.17
CA LEU A 453 0.17 15.18 -3.05
C LEU A 453 1.28 16.14 -2.58
N GLY A 454 1.28 17.40 -3.04
CA GLY A 454 2.28 18.37 -2.63
C GLY A 454 2.24 18.66 -1.11
N GLU A 455 1.04 18.77 -0.54
CA GLU A 455 0.87 19.02 0.90
C GLU A 455 1.35 17.83 1.74
N VAL A 456 1.05 16.59 1.36
CA VAL A 456 1.50 15.42 2.12
C VAL A 456 3.00 15.17 1.99
N LEU A 457 3.62 15.51 0.86
CA LEU A 457 5.08 15.47 0.73
C LEU A 457 5.74 16.53 1.64
N ASN A 458 5.15 17.71 1.78
CA ASN A 458 5.61 18.72 2.74
C ASN A 458 5.42 18.27 4.20
N ALA A 459 4.36 17.51 4.47
CA ALA A 459 4.14 16.93 5.79
C ALA A 459 5.17 15.83 6.09
N LEU A 460 5.46 14.92 5.15
CA LEU A 460 6.47 13.88 5.31
C LEU A 460 7.88 14.45 5.51
N GLU A 461 8.22 15.53 4.82
CA GLU A 461 9.51 16.22 4.97
C GLU A 461 9.70 16.79 6.39
N LYS A 462 8.62 17.23 7.03
CA LYS A 462 8.64 17.82 8.38
C LYS A 462 8.45 16.82 9.50
N ASP A 463 7.71 15.74 9.23
CA ASP A 463 7.29 14.73 10.21
C ASP A 463 7.68 13.35 9.72
N ASN A 464 8.95 12.98 9.88
CA ASN A 464 9.47 11.67 9.48
C ASN A 464 10.32 10.99 10.57
N ALA A 465 10.51 11.63 11.72
CA ALA A 465 11.36 11.09 12.78
C ALA A 465 10.90 9.70 13.26
N PHE A 466 9.59 9.47 13.32
CA PHE A 466 9.01 8.19 13.71
C PHE A 466 9.35 7.06 12.72
N LEU A 467 9.55 7.35 11.44
CA LEU A 467 9.94 6.37 10.42
C LEU A 467 11.41 5.93 10.57
N LEU A 468 12.27 6.84 11.04
CA LEU A 468 13.70 6.61 11.17
C LEU A 468 14.09 5.78 12.41
N GLU A 469 13.15 5.60 13.33
CA GLU A 469 13.38 4.80 14.53
C GLU A 469 13.78 3.36 14.19
N GLY A 470 14.74 2.82 14.93
CA GLY A 470 15.31 1.50 14.67
C GLY A 470 15.95 1.33 13.29
N ASN A 471 16.20 2.42 12.58
CA ASN A 471 16.69 2.41 11.19
C ASN A 471 15.78 1.64 10.22
N VAL A 472 14.46 1.66 10.49
CA VAL A 472 13.45 1.01 9.64
C VAL A 472 13.42 1.67 8.26
N PHE A 473 13.08 2.95 8.21
CA PHE A 473 13.38 3.78 7.05
C PHE A 473 14.75 4.44 7.24
N THR A 474 15.37 4.81 6.14
CA THR A 474 16.61 5.57 6.14
C THR A 474 16.37 6.94 5.49
N PRO A 475 17.14 7.98 5.81
CA PRO A 475 16.97 9.30 5.22
C PRO A 475 16.96 9.28 3.68
N ASP A 476 17.84 8.48 3.06
CA ASP A 476 17.94 8.34 1.61
C ASP A 476 16.65 7.79 0.96
N VAL A 477 15.93 6.90 1.63
CA VAL A 477 14.61 6.40 1.17
C VAL A 477 13.61 7.53 1.13
N ILE A 478 13.50 8.31 2.22
CA ILE A 478 12.54 9.40 2.34
C ILE A 478 12.86 10.52 1.36
N GLU A 479 14.13 10.92 1.26
CA GLU A 479 14.60 11.94 0.35
C GLU A 479 14.35 11.55 -1.11
N THR A 480 14.74 10.33 -1.50
CA THR A 480 14.50 9.80 -2.86
C THR A 480 13.02 9.75 -3.19
N TRP A 481 12.18 9.33 -2.24
CA TRP A 481 10.73 9.30 -2.42
C TRP A 481 10.16 10.70 -2.69
N ILE A 482 10.49 11.67 -1.84
CA ILE A 482 10.03 13.06 -1.97
C ILE A 482 10.54 13.68 -3.27
N GLU A 483 11.82 13.51 -3.59
CA GLU A 483 12.42 14.04 -4.82
C GLU A 483 11.74 13.47 -6.06
N MET A 484 11.57 12.15 -6.13
CA MET A 484 10.93 11.49 -7.27
C MET A 484 9.50 12.03 -7.49
N LYS A 485 8.72 12.18 -6.42
CA LYS A 485 7.35 12.71 -6.51
C LYS A 485 7.31 14.17 -6.91
N ARG A 486 8.20 15.00 -6.37
CA ARG A 486 8.27 16.43 -6.67
C ARG A 486 8.82 16.73 -8.07
N THR A 487 9.76 15.94 -8.57
CA THR A 487 10.44 16.22 -9.85
C THR A 487 9.81 15.51 -11.03
N LYS A 488 9.11 14.39 -10.82
CA LYS A 488 8.51 13.59 -11.90
C LYS A 488 6.98 13.63 -11.87
N ASP A 489 6.35 13.26 -10.77
CA ASP A 489 4.88 13.06 -10.75
C ASP A 489 4.11 14.38 -10.74
N LEU A 490 4.45 15.32 -9.85
CA LEU A 490 3.75 16.61 -9.76
C LEU A 490 3.87 17.45 -11.03
N PRO A 491 5.08 17.69 -11.61
CA PRO A 491 5.18 18.44 -12.85
C PRO A 491 4.50 17.77 -14.03
N ALA A 492 4.53 16.43 -14.09
CA ALA A 492 3.87 15.69 -15.16
C ALA A 492 2.35 15.96 -15.24
N ILE A 493 1.70 16.25 -14.12
CA ILE A 493 0.28 16.60 -14.10
C ILE A 493 0.07 18.11 -14.15
N ASN A 494 0.80 18.88 -13.32
CA ASN A 494 0.54 20.31 -13.14
C ASN A 494 0.90 21.17 -14.37
N LEU A 495 1.79 20.69 -15.24
CA LEU A 495 2.17 21.42 -16.45
C LEU A 495 1.28 21.12 -17.67
N ARG A 496 0.34 20.17 -17.55
CA ARG A 496 -0.58 19.81 -18.63
C ARG A 496 -1.94 20.43 -18.41
N PRO A 497 -2.49 21.16 -19.40
CA PRO A 497 -3.84 21.67 -19.28
C PRO A 497 -4.83 20.49 -19.23
N HIS A 498 -5.81 20.61 -18.33
CA HIS A 498 -6.89 19.64 -18.23
C HIS A 498 -8.01 20.00 -19.22
N PRO A 499 -8.62 19.04 -19.95
CA PRO A 499 -9.69 19.35 -20.91
C PRO A 499 -10.83 20.19 -20.31
N TYR A 500 -11.15 20.03 -19.02
CA TYR A 500 -12.19 20.80 -18.35
C TYR A 500 -11.84 22.29 -18.13
N GLU A 501 -10.55 22.64 -18.13
CA GLU A 501 -10.12 24.04 -18.05
C GLU A 501 -10.57 24.86 -19.26
N PHE A 502 -10.70 24.22 -20.43
CA PHE A 502 -11.24 24.85 -21.63
C PHE A 502 -12.73 25.21 -21.48
N PHE A 503 -13.51 24.40 -20.73
CA PHE A 503 -14.90 24.79 -20.41
C PHE A 503 -14.97 25.97 -19.43
N LEU A 504 -14.01 26.08 -18.52
CA LEU A 504 -14.01 27.11 -17.49
C LEU A 504 -13.40 28.44 -17.96
N TYR A 505 -12.37 28.40 -18.81
CA TYR A 505 -11.48 29.54 -19.00
C TYR A 505 -11.22 29.91 -20.46
N TYR A 506 -11.81 29.23 -21.44
CA TYR A 506 -11.48 29.46 -22.85
C TYR A 506 -11.78 30.90 -23.30
N ASP A 507 -12.86 31.48 -22.80
CA ASP A 507 -13.34 32.83 -23.16
C ASP A 507 -13.04 33.89 -22.07
N THR A 508 -12.05 33.67 -21.21
CA THR A 508 -11.65 34.64 -20.18
C THR A 508 -10.70 35.70 -20.72
#